data_6d1664323c0b3ad5e4118af4985d23d7
#
_entry.id   6d1664323c0b3ad5e4118af4985d23d7
#
_cell.length_a   1.000
_cell.length_b   1.000
_cell.length_c   1.000
_cell.angle_alpha   90.00
_cell.angle_beta   90.00
_cell.angle_gamma   90.00
#
_symmetry.space_group_name_H-M   'P 1'
#
loop_
_entity.id
_entity.type
_entity.pdbx_description
1 polymer ?
#
loop_
_entity_poly.entity_id
_entity_poly.type
_entity_poly.pdbx_seq_one_letter_code
_entity_poly.pdbx_strand_id
1 'polypeptide(L)'
;GTFTRIDSTLGAIQATLDQIKRIRTEKVSPKELSETQSFYTGYFPLQFETPEQIATQILNVEIYDLGEDYIKNFRKNISAVTADDVLRVAQKYLDPDNIKLVVVSKADQVKTGLESLGEVKVTSFLK
;
A
#
# COMPACT_ATOMS: atom_id res chain seq x y z
N GLY A 1 4.82 3.24 3.39
CA GLY A 1 5.68 4.39 3.77
C GLY A 1 6.70 4.72 2.70
N THR A 2 7.18 5.95 2.69
CA THR A 2 8.24 6.41 1.79
C THR A 2 9.23 7.28 2.56
N PHE A 3 10.44 7.40 2.03
CA PHE A 3 11.49 8.27 2.57
C PHE A 3 11.89 9.28 1.50
N THR A 4 12.07 10.53 1.91
CA THR A 4 12.50 11.60 1.00
C THR A 4 13.29 12.66 1.76
N ARG A 5 13.92 13.58 1.03
CA ARG A 5 14.54 14.76 1.65
C ARG A 5 13.46 15.71 2.18
N ILE A 6 13.81 16.51 3.18
CA ILE A 6 12.87 17.43 3.85
C ILE A 6 12.24 18.39 2.84
N ASP A 7 13.02 18.95 1.95
CA ASP A 7 12.58 19.88 0.91
C ASP A 7 11.62 19.28 -0.13
N SER A 8 11.65 17.96 -0.25
CA SER A 8 10.82 17.20 -1.20
C SER A 8 9.59 16.55 -0.56
N THR A 9 9.38 16.73 0.76
CA THR A 9 8.32 16.06 1.52
C THR A 9 6.93 16.35 0.95
N LEU A 10 6.60 17.62 0.74
CA LEU A 10 5.28 18.01 0.22
C LEU A 10 5.04 17.44 -1.19
N GLY A 11 6.05 17.53 -2.07
CA GLY A 11 5.97 16.99 -3.42
C GLY A 11 5.77 15.46 -3.46
N ALA A 12 6.46 14.73 -2.58
CA ALA A 12 6.31 13.28 -2.46
C ALA A 12 4.89 12.90 -1.97
N ILE A 13 4.33 13.64 -1.01
CA ILE A 13 2.95 13.44 -0.55
C ILE A 13 1.96 13.71 -1.68
N GLN A 14 2.11 14.84 -2.36
CA GLN A 14 1.22 15.21 -3.48
C GLN A 14 1.25 14.15 -4.58
N ALA A 15 2.44 13.71 -5.01
CA ALA A 15 2.59 12.64 -5.98
C ALA A 15 1.92 11.33 -5.52
N THR A 16 2.00 11.00 -4.23
CA THR A 16 1.32 9.82 -3.67
C THR A 16 -0.20 9.96 -3.73
N LEU A 17 -0.74 11.11 -3.35
CA LEU A 17 -2.18 11.39 -3.43
C LEU A 17 -2.69 11.34 -4.86
N ASP A 18 -1.92 11.86 -5.82
CA ASP A 18 -2.26 11.82 -7.23
C ASP A 18 -2.30 10.37 -7.77
N GLN A 19 -1.37 9.51 -7.34
CA GLN A 19 -1.43 8.07 -7.69
C GLN A 19 -2.64 7.37 -7.07
N ILE A 20 -3.03 7.71 -5.84
CA ILE A 20 -4.25 7.16 -5.21
C ILE A 20 -5.50 7.62 -5.98
N LYS A 21 -5.55 8.87 -6.42
CA LYS A 21 -6.65 9.35 -7.28
C LYS A 21 -6.66 8.64 -8.63
N ARG A 22 -5.50 8.49 -9.26
CA ARG A 22 -5.35 7.84 -10.57
C ARG A 22 -5.87 6.39 -10.54
N ILE A 23 -5.46 5.57 -9.58
CA ILE A 23 -5.88 4.16 -9.51
C ILE A 23 -7.39 4.00 -9.25
N ARG A 24 -8.06 5.04 -8.73
CA ARG A 24 -9.53 5.07 -8.56
C ARG A 24 -10.30 5.51 -9.80
N THR A 25 -9.63 6.16 -10.75
CA THR A 25 -10.28 6.76 -11.93
C THR A 25 -9.87 6.07 -13.23
N GLU A 26 -8.72 5.44 -13.25
CA GLU A 26 -8.14 4.83 -14.43
C GLU A 26 -7.83 3.35 -14.18
N LYS A 27 -8.04 2.52 -15.20
CA LYS A 27 -7.58 1.13 -15.15
C LYS A 27 -6.07 1.09 -15.25
N VAL A 28 -5.45 0.23 -14.45
CA VAL A 28 -4.02 -0.07 -14.60
C VAL A 28 -3.75 -0.64 -15.99
N SER A 29 -2.60 -0.31 -16.56
CA SER A 29 -2.23 -0.85 -17.86
C SER A 29 -1.99 -2.37 -17.79
N PRO A 30 -2.15 -3.09 -18.93
CA PRO A 30 -1.85 -4.52 -18.98
C PRO A 30 -0.42 -4.84 -18.51
N LYS A 31 0.53 -3.95 -18.79
CA LYS A 31 1.93 -4.09 -18.37
C LYS A 31 2.06 -3.98 -16.85
N GLU A 32 1.53 -2.92 -16.23
CA GLU A 32 1.56 -2.72 -14.77
C GLU A 32 0.91 -3.92 -14.04
N LEU A 33 -0.24 -4.39 -14.53
CA LEU A 33 -0.93 -5.54 -13.96
C LEU A 33 -0.07 -6.80 -14.04
N SER A 34 0.46 -7.12 -15.24
CA SER A 34 1.28 -8.30 -15.47
C SER A 34 2.58 -8.29 -14.65
N GLU A 35 3.26 -7.16 -14.56
CA GLU A 35 4.48 -7.01 -13.75
C GLU A 35 4.17 -7.23 -12.26
N THR A 36 3.06 -6.67 -11.76
CA THR A 36 2.62 -6.83 -10.38
C THR A 36 2.23 -8.28 -10.08
N GLN A 37 1.47 -8.92 -10.96
CA GLN A 37 1.12 -10.34 -10.83
C GLN A 37 2.36 -11.23 -10.81
N SER A 38 3.31 -10.98 -11.71
CA SER A 38 4.58 -11.72 -11.77
C SER A 38 5.40 -11.54 -10.50
N PHE A 39 5.45 -10.33 -9.95
CA PHE A 39 6.13 -10.05 -8.68
C PHE A 39 5.52 -10.87 -7.54
N TYR A 40 4.21 -10.79 -7.32
CA TYR A 40 3.57 -11.50 -6.21
C TYR A 40 3.61 -13.02 -6.36
N THR A 41 3.40 -13.54 -7.56
CA THR A 41 3.46 -14.99 -7.81
C THR A 41 4.89 -15.56 -7.70
N GLY A 42 5.90 -14.77 -8.02
CA GLY A 42 7.30 -15.13 -7.86
C GLY A 42 7.82 -14.98 -6.43
N TYR A 43 7.37 -13.93 -5.73
CA TYR A 43 7.78 -13.65 -4.35
C TYR A 43 7.13 -14.58 -3.33
N PHE A 44 5.90 -15.02 -3.57
CA PHE A 44 5.12 -15.81 -2.60
C PHE A 44 5.83 -17.09 -2.10
N PRO A 45 6.47 -17.91 -2.96
CA PRO A 45 7.20 -19.10 -2.48
C PRO A 45 8.32 -18.79 -1.49
N LEU A 46 8.96 -17.62 -1.60
CA LEU A 46 10.06 -17.20 -0.70
C LEU A 46 9.56 -16.95 0.75
N GLN A 47 8.24 -16.86 0.93
CA GLN A 47 7.62 -16.73 2.25
C GLN A 47 7.53 -18.06 3.02
N PHE A 48 8.06 -19.15 2.47
CA PHE A 48 7.98 -20.52 3.01
C PHE A 48 9.35 -21.20 3.14
N GLU A 49 10.44 -20.42 3.13
CA GLU A 49 11.80 -20.96 3.15
C GLU A 49 12.25 -21.41 4.55
N THR A 50 11.69 -20.82 5.61
CA THR A 50 12.03 -21.17 6.99
C THR A 50 10.83 -21.65 7.78
N PRO A 51 11.02 -22.45 8.85
CA PRO A 51 9.92 -22.88 9.73
C PRO A 51 9.13 -21.71 10.33
N GLU A 52 9.80 -20.61 10.67
CA GLU A 52 9.17 -19.40 11.22
C GLU A 52 8.29 -18.72 10.18
N GLN A 53 8.73 -18.65 8.94
CA GLN A 53 7.94 -18.13 7.84
C GLN A 53 6.70 -18.97 7.59
N ILE A 54 6.84 -20.31 7.56
CA ILE A 54 5.72 -21.25 7.42
C ILE A 54 4.71 -21.05 8.55
N ALA A 55 5.18 -21.03 9.80
CA ALA A 55 4.32 -20.81 10.96
C ALA A 55 3.58 -19.46 10.86
N THR A 56 4.26 -18.39 10.42
CA THR A 56 3.65 -17.08 10.22
C THR A 56 2.56 -17.11 9.16
N GLN A 57 2.77 -17.81 8.04
CA GLN A 57 1.73 -17.92 7.00
C GLN A 57 0.51 -18.71 7.48
N ILE A 58 0.72 -19.80 8.23
CA ILE A 58 -0.37 -20.58 8.84
C ILE A 58 -1.15 -19.69 9.83
N LEU A 59 -0.46 -18.98 10.72
CA LEU A 59 -1.10 -18.05 11.65
C LEU A 59 -1.92 -16.97 10.94
N ASN A 60 -1.42 -16.42 9.84
CA ASN A 60 -2.17 -15.44 9.06
C ASN A 60 -3.46 -16.05 8.47
N VAL A 61 -3.40 -17.28 7.96
CA VAL A 61 -4.59 -17.98 7.45
C VAL A 61 -5.64 -18.12 8.54
N GLU A 62 -5.24 -18.52 9.75
CA GLU A 62 -6.14 -18.70 10.89
C GLU A 62 -6.69 -17.36 11.43
N ILE A 63 -5.80 -16.37 11.66
CA ILE A 63 -6.20 -15.08 12.26
C ILE A 63 -7.17 -14.32 11.36
N TYR A 64 -6.95 -14.36 10.04
CA TYR A 64 -7.77 -13.63 9.07
C TYR A 64 -8.88 -14.49 8.43
N ASP A 65 -9.07 -15.74 8.91
CA ASP A 65 -10.08 -16.68 8.38
C ASP A 65 -10.05 -16.78 6.84
N LEU A 66 -8.86 -16.97 6.27
CA LEU A 66 -8.65 -17.00 4.82
C LEU A 66 -9.03 -18.32 4.16
N GLY A 67 -9.26 -19.37 4.97
CA GLY A 67 -9.59 -20.73 4.51
C GLY A 67 -8.35 -21.57 4.16
N GLU A 68 -8.51 -22.88 4.29
CA GLU A 68 -7.41 -23.87 4.14
C GLU A 68 -6.74 -23.85 2.76
N ASP A 69 -7.49 -23.48 1.72
CA ASP A 69 -6.99 -23.47 0.35
C ASP A 69 -6.33 -22.12 -0.05
N TYR A 70 -6.27 -21.13 0.85
CA TYR A 70 -5.69 -19.83 0.55
C TYR A 70 -4.27 -19.94 0.00
N ILE A 71 -3.38 -20.65 0.71
CA ILE A 71 -1.97 -20.81 0.31
C ILE A 71 -1.86 -21.53 -1.04
N LYS A 72 -2.61 -22.62 -1.22
CA LYS A 72 -2.61 -23.41 -2.46
C LYS A 72 -3.07 -22.61 -3.67
N ASN A 73 -4.10 -21.77 -3.47
CA ASN A 73 -4.72 -21.02 -4.55
C ASN A 73 -4.14 -19.62 -4.75
N PHE A 74 -3.23 -19.15 -3.89
CA PHE A 74 -2.72 -17.79 -3.93
C PHE A 74 -2.25 -17.36 -5.32
N ARG A 75 -1.34 -18.13 -5.93
CA ARG A 75 -0.80 -17.80 -7.26
C ARG A 75 -1.89 -17.76 -8.34
N LYS A 76 -2.81 -18.72 -8.31
CA LYS A 76 -3.94 -18.78 -9.24
C LYS A 76 -4.85 -17.55 -9.06
N ASN A 77 -5.16 -17.19 -7.82
CA ASN A 77 -6.02 -16.06 -7.50
C ASN A 77 -5.38 -14.73 -7.92
N ILE A 78 -4.08 -14.55 -7.65
CA ILE A 78 -3.34 -13.35 -8.10
C ILE A 78 -3.33 -13.24 -9.62
N SER A 79 -3.07 -14.35 -10.33
CA SER A 79 -3.05 -14.36 -11.80
C SER A 79 -4.43 -14.13 -12.43
N ALA A 80 -5.51 -14.36 -11.69
CA ALA A 80 -6.88 -14.15 -12.16
C ALA A 80 -7.39 -12.70 -11.96
N VAL A 81 -6.68 -11.87 -11.18
CA VAL A 81 -7.05 -10.47 -10.95
C VAL A 81 -7.03 -9.69 -12.27
N THR A 82 -8.09 -8.95 -12.52
CA THR A 82 -8.23 -8.11 -13.72
C THR A 82 -8.02 -6.63 -13.41
N ALA A 83 -7.78 -5.80 -14.42
CA ALA A 83 -7.71 -4.34 -14.25
C ALA A 83 -9.04 -3.76 -13.76
N ASP A 84 -10.17 -4.39 -14.08
CA ASP A 84 -11.50 -4.01 -13.57
C ASP A 84 -11.63 -4.30 -12.07
N ASP A 85 -11.08 -5.42 -11.61
CA ASP A 85 -11.05 -5.74 -10.18
C ASP A 85 -10.21 -4.74 -9.40
N VAL A 86 -9.04 -4.35 -9.92
CA VAL A 86 -8.17 -3.33 -9.31
C VAL A 86 -8.93 -2.01 -9.19
N LEU A 87 -9.55 -1.53 -10.26
CA LEU A 87 -10.32 -0.28 -10.26
C LEU A 87 -11.49 -0.34 -9.26
N ARG A 88 -12.28 -1.41 -9.30
CA ARG A 88 -13.43 -1.63 -8.40
C ARG A 88 -13.01 -1.63 -6.93
N VAL A 89 -11.93 -2.32 -6.60
CA VAL A 89 -11.39 -2.40 -5.22
C VAL A 89 -10.82 -1.06 -4.79
N ALA A 90 -10.08 -0.36 -5.66
CA ALA A 90 -9.56 0.97 -5.37
C ALA A 90 -10.70 1.96 -5.08
N GLN A 91 -11.77 1.96 -5.88
CA GLN A 91 -12.94 2.81 -5.64
C GLN A 91 -13.64 2.52 -4.31
N LYS A 92 -13.67 1.25 -3.91
CA LYS A 92 -14.34 0.82 -2.67
C LYS A 92 -13.55 1.15 -1.40
N TYR A 93 -12.23 1.01 -1.44
CA TYR A 93 -11.42 1.01 -0.20
C TYR A 93 -10.46 2.19 -0.07
N LEU A 94 -10.10 2.86 -1.16
CA LEU A 94 -9.25 4.03 -1.11
C LEU A 94 -10.13 5.29 -1.10
N ASP A 95 -10.08 6.06 -0.03
CA ASP A 95 -10.77 7.34 0.08
C ASP A 95 -9.74 8.46 0.20
N PRO A 96 -9.44 9.18 -0.91
CA PRO A 96 -8.42 10.22 -0.91
C PRO A 96 -8.79 11.43 -0.04
N ASP A 97 -10.07 11.63 0.27
CA ASP A 97 -10.54 12.76 1.06
C ASP A 97 -10.44 12.51 2.57
N ASN A 98 -10.29 11.24 2.99
CA ASN A 98 -10.18 10.83 4.40
C ASN A 98 -8.83 10.18 4.76
N ILE A 99 -7.77 10.46 4.00
CA ILE A 99 -6.44 9.93 4.26
C ILE A 99 -5.84 10.57 5.52
N LYS A 100 -5.25 9.73 6.36
CA LYS A 100 -4.42 10.18 7.49
C LYS A 100 -2.96 10.13 7.10
N LEU A 101 -2.31 11.28 7.16
CA LEU A 101 -0.89 11.43 6.87
C LEU A 101 -0.11 11.47 8.17
N VAL A 102 0.91 10.63 8.27
CA VAL A 102 1.88 10.68 9.39
C VAL A 102 3.25 11.00 8.80
N VAL A 103 3.82 12.10 9.23
CA VAL A 103 5.11 12.58 8.74
C VAL A 103 6.08 12.68 9.91
N VAL A 104 7.20 11.98 9.82
CA VAL A 104 8.31 12.09 10.79
C VAL A 104 9.40 12.95 10.17
N SER A 105 9.53 14.18 10.67
CA SER A 105 10.46 15.17 10.10
C SER A 105 10.72 16.31 11.09
N LYS A 106 11.50 17.31 10.68
CA LYS A 106 11.64 18.58 11.41
C LYS A 106 10.39 19.42 11.17
N ALA A 107 9.53 19.52 12.20
CA ALA A 107 8.22 20.14 12.07
C ALA A 107 8.28 21.60 11.60
N ASP A 108 9.27 22.37 12.06
CA ASP A 108 9.52 23.76 11.68
C ASP A 108 9.77 23.96 10.17
N GLN A 109 10.26 22.92 9.49
CA GLN A 109 10.60 22.98 8.06
C GLN A 109 9.47 22.48 7.14
N VAL A 110 8.56 21.62 7.64
CA VAL A 110 7.54 20.98 6.80
C VAL A 110 6.11 21.41 7.13
N LYS A 111 5.86 21.93 8.34
CA LYS A 111 4.50 22.21 8.83
C LYS A 111 3.72 23.13 7.89
N THR A 112 4.28 24.28 7.54
CA THR A 112 3.60 25.28 6.69
C THR A 112 3.19 24.70 5.34
N GLY A 113 4.07 23.87 4.72
CA GLY A 113 3.73 23.18 3.48
C GLY A 113 2.59 22.17 3.66
N LEU A 114 2.61 21.42 4.76
CA LEU A 114 1.61 20.39 5.04
C LEU A 114 0.23 20.99 5.38
N GLU A 115 0.16 22.19 5.94
CA GLU A 115 -1.10 22.90 6.23
C GLU A 115 -1.92 23.17 4.96
N SER A 116 -1.29 23.20 3.79
CA SER A 116 -2.00 23.27 2.51
C SER A 116 -2.80 22.01 2.15
N LEU A 117 -2.51 20.88 2.81
CA LEU A 117 -3.18 19.60 2.58
C LEU A 117 -4.28 19.31 3.62
N GLY A 118 -4.29 20.02 4.75
CA GLY A 118 -5.26 19.83 5.82
C GLY A 118 -4.74 20.25 7.18
N GLU A 119 -5.49 19.90 8.23
CA GLU A 119 -5.10 20.20 9.61
C GLU A 119 -3.84 19.43 10.01
N VAL A 120 -2.85 20.14 10.57
CA VAL A 120 -1.57 19.58 10.99
C VAL A 120 -1.45 19.61 12.52
N LYS A 121 -1.39 18.45 13.13
CA LYS A 121 -1.07 18.27 14.55
C LYS A 121 0.39 17.86 14.70
N VAL A 122 1.18 18.70 15.38
CA VAL A 122 2.58 18.38 15.71
C VAL A 122 2.63 17.70 17.08
N THR A 123 3.32 16.56 17.15
CA THR A 123 3.56 15.83 18.41
C THR A 123 5.05 15.53 18.52
N SER A 124 5.67 15.90 19.64
CA SER A 124 7.04 15.48 19.94
C SER A 124 7.02 14.09 20.56
N PHE A 125 7.86 13.19 20.06
CA PHE A 125 8.09 11.88 20.67
C PHE A 125 9.44 11.80 21.42
N LEU A 126 10.19 12.90 21.42
CA LEU A 126 11.34 13.09 22.31
C LEU A 126 10.82 13.75 23.60
N LYS A 127 10.80 13.00 24.67
CA LYS A 127 10.66 13.52 26.04
C LYS A 127 12.03 13.86 26.59
#